data_353ce9c220c21511b9ccd0ae4e3f6923
#
_entry.id   353ce9c220c21511b9ccd0ae4e3f6923
#
_cell.length_a   1.000
_cell.length_b   1.000
_cell.length_c   1.000
_cell.angle_alpha   90.00
_cell.angle_beta   90.00
_cell.angle_gamma   90.00
#
_symmetry.space_group_name_H-M   'P 1'
#
loop_
_entity.id
_entity.type
_entity.pdbx_description
1 polymer ?
#
loop_
_entity_poly.entity_id
_entity_poly.type
_entity_poly.pdbx_seq_one_letter_code
_entity_poly.pdbx_strand_id
1 'polypeptide(L)'
;MRLIAVVWQFEVLADKHEEFEAFYGANGAWTTLSRRSRSFLGSSFLRDLAQPHRYLVVEYWSEMVVYERHHADFRQEMDDLEARRDALLESARAVGVFNALDVPERTGPTWSQRRPV
;
A
#
# COMPACT_ATOMS: atom_id res chain seq x y z
N MET A 1 0.53 9.94 -18.27
CA MET A 1 -0.25 8.78 -17.89
C MET A 1 -0.88 9.00 -16.53
N ARG A 2 -2.11 8.59 -16.37
CA ARG A 2 -2.79 8.71 -15.11
C ARG A 2 -2.66 7.45 -14.31
N LEU A 3 -2.37 7.62 -13.04
CA LEU A 3 -2.33 6.51 -12.09
C LEU A 3 -3.51 6.65 -11.14
N ILE A 4 -3.86 5.56 -10.49
CA ILE A 4 -4.74 5.65 -9.34
C ILE A 4 -3.93 5.35 -8.08
N ALA A 5 -4.38 5.95 -6.97
CA ALA A 5 -3.84 5.71 -5.65
C ALA A 5 -4.95 5.13 -4.80
N VAL A 6 -4.75 3.92 -4.29
CA VAL A 6 -5.69 3.24 -3.40
C VAL A 6 -5.19 3.45 -1.99
N VAL A 7 -6.00 4.07 -1.14
CA VAL A 7 -5.55 4.51 0.19
C VAL A 7 -6.34 3.83 1.28
N TRP A 8 -5.63 3.19 2.19
CA TRP A 8 -6.18 2.55 3.37
C TRP A 8 -5.55 3.10 4.63
N GLN A 9 -6.33 3.22 5.68
CA GLN A 9 -5.84 3.56 7.00
C GLN A 9 -6.06 2.38 7.93
N PHE A 10 -5.03 2.03 8.69
CA PHE A 10 -5.09 0.91 9.63
C PHE A 10 -4.69 1.37 11.02
N GLU A 11 -5.38 0.84 12.02
CA GLU A 11 -4.95 1.00 13.41
C GLU A 11 -4.54 -0.37 13.91
N VAL A 12 -3.31 -0.51 14.34
CA VAL A 12 -2.67 -1.78 14.62
C VAL A 12 -2.63 -2.03 16.11
N LEU A 13 -2.88 -3.28 16.52
CA LEU A 13 -2.82 -3.68 17.91
C LEU A 13 -1.41 -3.40 18.47
N ALA A 14 -1.36 -3.06 19.76
CA ALA A 14 -0.13 -2.57 20.38
C ALA A 14 1.06 -3.53 20.25
N ASP A 15 0.81 -4.83 20.26
CA ASP A 15 1.88 -5.83 20.22
C ASP A 15 2.05 -6.46 18.84
N LYS A 16 1.45 -5.85 17.81
CA LYS A 16 1.46 -6.43 16.46
C LYS A 16 2.12 -5.55 15.41
N HIS A 17 2.80 -4.50 15.83
CA HIS A 17 3.41 -3.56 14.88
C HIS A 17 4.47 -4.21 14.00
N GLU A 18 5.30 -5.04 14.58
CA GLU A 18 6.37 -5.68 13.85
C GLU A 18 5.84 -6.61 12.77
N GLU A 19 4.83 -7.39 13.12
CA GLU A 19 4.19 -8.28 12.16
C GLU A 19 3.50 -7.50 11.05
N PHE A 20 2.83 -6.40 11.42
CA PHE A 20 2.13 -5.58 10.43
C PHE A 20 3.12 -4.92 9.48
N GLU A 21 4.21 -4.40 10.00
CA GLU A 21 5.23 -3.77 9.15
C GLU A 21 5.88 -4.77 8.22
N ALA A 22 6.09 -6.00 8.69
CA ALA A 22 6.61 -7.06 7.84
C ALA A 22 5.61 -7.41 6.74
N PHE A 23 4.32 -7.41 7.05
CA PHE A 23 3.26 -7.78 6.11
C PHE A 23 3.23 -6.84 4.90
N TYR A 24 3.38 -5.55 5.14
CA TYR A 24 3.33 -4.54 4.09
C TYR A 24 4.71 -4.08 3.61
N GLY A 25 5.77 -4.58 4.20
CA GLY A 25 7.12 -4.21 3.78
C GLY A 25 7.44 -4.71 2.39
N ALA A 26 8.62 -4.34 1.90
CA ALA A 26 9.03 -4.62 0.52
C ALA A 26 8.96 -6.10 0.15
N ASN A 27 9.24 -6.98 1.12
CA ASN A 27 9.21 -8.43 0.89
C ASN A 27 8.05 -9.09 1.62
N GLY A 28 7.08 -8.30 2.03
CA GLY A 28 5.93 -8.81 2.77
C GLY A 28 4.94 -9.53 1.87
N ALA A 29 4.04 -10.26 2.51
CA ALA A 29 3.10 -11.10 1.79
C ALA A 29 2.16 -10.31 0.89
N TRP A 30 1.68 -9.18 1.37
CA TRP A 30 0.77 -8.35 0.58
C TRP A 30 1.47 -7.74 -0.63
N THR A 31 2.65 -7.18 -0.40
CA THR A 31 3.41 -6.55 -1.47
C THR A 31 3.83 -7.56 -2.53
N THR A 32 4.20 -8.76 -2.09
CA THR A 32 4.57 -9.84 -3.00
C THR A 32 3.41 -10.22 -3.92
N LEU A 33 2.20 -10.32 -3.37
CA LEU A 33 1.05 -10.64 -4.19
C LEU A 33 0.73 -9.51 -5.15
N SER A 34 0.80 -8.26 -4.71
CA SER A 34 0.53 -7.11 -5.57
C SER A 34 1.50 -7.04 -6.75
N ARG A 35 2.76 -7.39 -6.52
CA ARG A 35 3.78 -7.37 -7.58
C ARG A 35 3.55 -8.38 -8.68
N ARG A 36 2.65 -9.32 -8.49
CA ARG A 36 2.32 -10.27 -9.56
C ARG A 36 1.60 -9.60 -10.71
N SER A 37 1.06 -8.41 -10.51
CA SER A 37 0.48 -7.61 -11.58
C SER A 37 1.47 -6.56 -12.06
N ARG A 38 1.61 -6.43 -13.38
CA ARG A 38 2.45 -5.38 -13.98
C ARG A 38 1.85 -3.99 -13.76
N SER A 39 0.57 -3.93 -13.43
CA SER A 39 -0.10 -2.66 -13.18
C SER A 39 0.15 -2.11 -11.80
N PHE A 40 0.71 -2.90 -10.91
CA PHE A 40 1.10 -2.42 -9.59
C PHE A 40 2.40 -1.63 -9.73
N LEU A 41 2.36 -0.37 -9.35
CA LEU A 41 3.47 0.56 -9.56
C LEU A 41 4.23 0.90 -8.29
N GLY A 42 3.88 0.25 -7.19
CA GLY A 42 4.55 0.49 -5.92
C GLY A 42 3.60 1.02 -4.88
N SER A 43 4.10 1.22 -3.68
CA SER A 43 3.29 1.69 -2.58
C SER A 43 4.08 2.62 -1.67
N SER A 44 3.34 3.46 -0.95
CA SER A 44 3.88 4.22 0.17
C SER A 44 3.31 3.63 1.44
N PHE A 45 4.16 3.30 2.37
CA PHE A 45 3.78 2.69 3.63
C PHE A 45 4.22 3.63 4.74
N LEU A 46 3.25 4.26 5.42
CA LEU A 46 3.50 5.40 6.28
C LEU A 46 2.99 5.13 7.69
N ARG A 47 3.74 5.60 8.68
CA ARG A 47 3.32 5.50 10.06
C ARG A 47 3.12 6.89 10.62
N ASP A 48 2.02 7.10 11.34
CA ASP A 48 1.67 8.39 11.89
C ASP A 48 2.63 8.76 13.02
N LEU A 49 3.22 9.96 12.94
CA LEU A 49 4.14 10.42 13.97
C LEU A 49 3.45 10.74 15.30
N ALA A 50 2.21 11.24 15.21
CA ALA A 50 1.46 11.64 16.41
C ALA A 50 0.74 10.48 17.05
N GLN A 51 0.28 9.51 16.23
CA GLN A 51 -0.42 8.33 16.71
C GLN A 51 0.25 7.09 16.12
N PRO A 52 1.29 6.58 16.78
CA PRO A 52 2.16 5.56 16.18
C PRO A 52 1.50 4.22 15.88
N HIS A 53 0.29 3.97 16.39
CA HIS A 53 -0.46 2.77 16.06
C HIS A 53 -1.24 2.91 14.74
N ARG A 54 -1.23 4.09 14.14
CA ARG A 54 -1.96 4.37 12.91
C ARG A 54 -1.03 4.41 11.71
N TYR A 55 -1.42 3.71 10.66
CA TYR A 55 -0.65 3.61 9.42
C TYR A 55 -1.52 3.97 8.24
N LEU A 56 -0.88 4.48 7.19
CA LEU A 56 -1.50 4.62 5.88
C LEU A 56 -0.76 3.74 4.90
N VAL A 57 -1.51 3.08 4.04
CA VAL A 57 -0.96 2.34 2.91
C VAL A 57 -1.54 2.97 1.66
N VAL A 58 -0.68 3.42 0.77
CA VAL A 58 -1.07 4.01 -0.50
C VAL A 58 -0.49 3.13 -1.60
N GLU A 59 -1.35 2.50 -2.39
CA GLU A 59 -0.91 1.66 -3.50
C GLU A 59 -1.16 2.39 -4.80
N TYR A 60 -0.18 2.37 -5.66
CA TYR A 60 -0.29 3.00 -6.98
C TYR A 60 -0.49 1.93 -8.04
N TRP A 61 -1.51 2.11 -8.85
CA TRP A 61 -1.86 1.17 -9.92
C TRP A 61 -2.07 1.95 -11.21
N SER A 62 -1.81 1.32 -12.35
CA SER A 62 -1.90 2.02 -13.63
C SER A 62 -3.33 2.45 -13.95
N GLU A 63 -4.32 1.63 -13.61
CA GLU A 63 -5.72 1.98 -13.82
C GLU A 63 -6.63 1.11 -12.96
N MET A 64 -7.85 1.62 -12.77
CA MET A 64 -8.82 0.99 -11.88
C MET A 64 -9.23 -0.41 -12.35
N VAL A 65 -9.45 -0.57 -13.65
CA VAL A 65 -9.94 -1.85 -14.17
C VAL A 65 -8.93 -2.96 -13.93
N VAL A 66 -7.64 -2.67 -14.01
CA VAL A 66 -6.61 -3.68 -13.80
C VAL A 66 -6.46 -3.99 -12.32
N TYR A 67 -6.59 -2.98 -11.47
CA TYR A 67 -6.63 -3.18 -10.04
C TYR A 67 -7.77 -4.13 -9.64
N GLU A 68 -8.97 -3.88 -10.17
CA GLU A 68 -10.11 -4.73 -9.88
C GLU A 68 -9.93 -6.15 -10.42
N ARG A 69 -9.33 -6.28 -11.58
CA ARG A 69 -9.04 -7.60 -12.16
C ARG A 69 -8.05 -8.38 -11.31
N HIS A 70 -7.04 -7.71 -10.78
CA HIS A 70 -6.08 -8.36 -9.91
C HIS A 70 -6.76 -8.94 -8.68
N HIS A 71 -7.66 -8.17 -8.07
CA HIS A 71 -8.41 -8.65 -6.91
C HIS A 71 -9.31 -9.83 -7.26
N ALA A 72 -9.91 -9.82 -8.44
CA ALA A 72 -10.76 -10.92 -8.88
C ALA A 72 -9.93 -12.18 -9.18
N ASP A 73 -8.81 -12.00 -9.86
CA ASP A 73 -7.95 -13.11 -10.27
C ASP A 73 -7.30 -13.83 -9.08
N PHE A 74 -7.01 -13.08 -8.02
CA PHE A 74 -6.35 -13.62 -6.84
C PHE A 74 -7.26 -13.60 -5.62
N ARG A 75 -8.56 -13.77 -5.83
CA ARG A 75 -9.53 -13.63 -4.75
C ARG A 75 -9.22 -14.48 -3.53
N GLN A 76 -8.86 -15.75 -3.74
CA GLN A 76 -8.61 -16.64 -2.62
C GLN A 76 -7.39 -16.17 -1.82
N GLU A 77 -6.31 -15.84 -2.51
CA GLU A 77 -5.11 -15.36 -1.85
C GLU A 77 -5.36 -14.02 -1.16
N MET A 78 -6.13 -13.13 -1.79
CA MET A 78 -6.48 -11.85 -1.18
C MET A 78 -7.30 -12.05 0.10
N ASP A 79 -8.29 -12.95 0.05
CA ASP A 79 -9.12 -13.21 1.23
C ASP A 79 -8.28 -13.76 2.37
N ASP A 80 -7.36 -14.67 2.08
CA ASP A 80 -6.48 -15.26 3.09
C ASP A 80 -5.57 -14.19 3.69
N LEU A 81 -5.00 -13.33 2.87
CA LEU A 81 -4.13 -12.26 3.35
C LEU A 81 -4.89 -11.23 4.15
N GLU A 82 -6.11 -10.89 3.71
CA GLU A 82 -6.93 -9.95 4.46
C GLU A 82 -7.28 -10.47 5.84
N ALA A 83 -7.59 -11.76 5.93
CA ALA A 83 -7.87 -12.37 7.23
C ALA A 83 -6.66 -12.33 8.15
N ARG A 84 -5.47 -12.62 7.61
CA ARG A 84 -4.23 -12.53 8.38
C ARG A 84 -3.95 -11.11 8.84
N ARG A 85 -4.14 -10.15 7.94
CA ARG A 85 -3.93 -8.75 8.24
C ARG A 85 -4.90 -8.28 9.33
N ASP A 86 -6.17 -8.63 9.18
CA ASP A 86 -7.20 -8.14 10.11
C ASP A 86 -6.98 -8.65 11.52
N ALA A 87 -6.33 -9.78 11.68
CA ALA A 87 -5.98 -10.29 13.00
C ALA A 87 -4.96 -9.41 13.73
N LEU A 88 -4.29 -8.52 13.02
CA LEU A 88 -3.28 -7.61 13.58
C LEU A 88 -3.84 -6.24 13.91
N LEU A 89 -5.12 -6.00 13.59
CA LEU A 89 -5.68 -4.66 13.59
C LEU A 89 -6.73 -4.45 14.66
N GLU A 90 -6.82 -3.19 15.13
CA GLU A 90 -8.01 -2.73 15.85
C GLU A 90 -9.07 -2.25 14.87
N SER A 91 -8.63 -1.63 13.77
CA SER A 91 -9.57 -1.14 12.77
C SER A 91 -8.89 -0.94 11.42
N ALA A 92 -9.73 -0.93 10.37
CA ALA A 92 -9.29 -0.65 9.02
C ALA A 92 -10.33 0.26 8.37
N ARG A 93 -9.86 1.23 7.59
CA ARG A 93 -10.76 2.15 6.90
C ARG A 93 -10.27 2.37 5.48
N ALA A 94 -11.16 2.14 4.51
CA ALA A 94 -10.88 2.49 3.12
C ALA A 94 -11.04 4.01 3.01
N VAL A 95 -9.94 4.71 2.82
CA VAL A 95 -9.98 6.16 2.68
C VAL A 95 -10.55 6.53 1.32
N GLY A 96 -10.11 5.83 0.28
CA GLY A 96 -10.66 6.06 -1.05
C GLY A 96 -9.69 5.64 -2.15
N VAL A 97 -10.16 5.82 -3.37
CA VAL A 97 -9.34 5.63 -4.56
C VAL A 97 -9.29 6.98 -5.28
N PHE A 98 -8.10 7.42 -5.60
CA PHE A 98 -7.87 8.77 -6.10
C PHE A 98 -7.13 8.73 -7.43
N ASN A 99 -7.40 9.72 -8.29
CA ASN A 99 -6.50 9.96 -9.41
C ASN A 99 -5.23 10.59 -8.86
N ALA A 100 -4.09 9.99 -9.17
CA ALA A 100 -2.83 10.56 -8.74
C ALA A 100 -2.41 11.61 -9.75
N LEU A 101 -2.53 12.88 -9.38
CA LEU A 101 -2.18 13.98 -10.28
C LEU A 101 -0.69 14.17 -10.39
N ASP A 102 0.04 13.75 -9.34
CA ASP A 102 1.49 13.83 -9.30
C ASP A 102 1.99 12.73 -8.37
N VAL A 103 3.15 12.17 -8.64
CA VAL A 103 3.70 11.11 -7.82
C VAL A 103 5.15 11.43 -7.46
N PRO A 104 5.49 11.32 -6.19
CA PRO A 104 6.83 11.71 -5.72
C PRO A 104 7.96 10.98 -6.38
N GLU A 105 7.77 9.72 -6.70
CA GLU A 105 8.89 8.96 -7.23
C GLU A 105 9.31 9.41 -8.62
N ARG A 106 8.44 10.18 -9.29
CA ARG A 106 8.79 10.75 -10.59
C ARG A 106 9.81 11.86 -10.44
N THR A 107 9.76 12.57 -9.36
CA THR A 107 10.65 13.68 -9.11
C THR A 107 11.73 13.33 -8.11
N GLY A 108 11.43 12.39 -7.22
CA GLY A 108 12.34 12.03 -6.15
C GLY A 108 13.74 11.66 -6.62
N PRO A 109 13.88 10.66 -7.48
CA PRO A 109 15.21 10.28 -7.93
C PRO A 109 15.92 11.42 -8.67
N THR A 110 15.17 12.14 -9.47
CA THR A 110 15.74 13.21 -10.25
C THR A 110 16.27 14.32 -9.36
N TRP A 111 15.46 14.78 -8.44
CA TRP A 111 15.92 15.87 -7.61
C TRP A 111 16.96 15.41 -6.60
N SER A 112 16.96 14.18 -6.17
CA SER A 112 18.01 13.75 -5.28
C SER A 112 19.34 13.67 -5.99
N GLN A 113 19.33 13.42 -7.27
CA GLN A 113 20.58 13.43 -8.05
C GLN A 113 21.08 14.86 -8.26
N ARG A 114 20.16 15.77 -8.42
CA ARG A 114 20.54 17.15 -8.65
C ARG A 114 20.93 17.86 -7.40
N ARG A 115 20.34 17.46 -6.33
CA ARG A 115 20.44 18.17 -5.14
C ARG A 115 21.72 18.11 -4.48
N PRO A 116 22.19 17.28 -4.53
CA PRO A 116 23.18 17.28 -3.78
C PRO A 116 23.62 18.17 -3.52
N VAL A 117 23.26 18.23 -3.75
CA VAL A 117 23.55 19.03 -3.64
C VAL A 117 23.67 19.26 -2.78
#